data_ee0cd9b766a732353238a82bfb7b0427
#
_entry.id   ee0cd9b766a732353238a82bfb7b0427
#
_cell.length_a   1.000
_cell.length_b   1.000
_cell.length_c   1.000
_cell.angle_alpha   90.00
_cell.angle_beta   90.00
_cell.angle_gamma   90.00
#
_symmetry.space_group_name_H-M   'P 1'
#
loop_
_entity.id
_entity.type
_entity.pdbx_description
1 polymer ?
#
loop_
_entity_poly.entity_id
_entity_poly.type
_entity_poly.pdbx_seq_one_letter_code
_entity_poly.pdbx_strand_id
1 'polypeptide(L)'
;SPENNDTVKINTGALSETYVFNWGKAESGLGSPITYTIVFDKPDGDFSNPIWSKASDNSGSNAMVTLTLGELQEIYNAAGASGVASVKWNVKVENGSPNIKYGQVANSLNWHLVVLALEILH
;
A
#
# COMPACT_ATOMS: atom_id res chain seq x y z
N SER A 1 3.31 -8.94 -1.20
CA SER A 1 4.21 -8.45 -2.22
C SER A 1 3.81 -7.04 -2.61
N PRO A 2 4.72 -6.13 -2.77
CA PRO A 2 6.16 -6.31 -2.73
C PRO A 2 6.66 -6.69 -1.34
N GLU A 3 7.81 -7.33 -1.33
CA GLU A 3 8.43 -7.72 -0.08
C GLU A 3 9.17 -6.54 0.57
N ASN A 4 9.54 -6.72 1.82
CA ASN A 4 10.25 -5.68 2.55
C ASN A 4 11.54 -5.31 1.82
N ASN A 5 11.75 -4.02 1.63
CA ASN A 5 12.91 -3.43 0.93
C ASN A 5 12.91 -3.62 -0.60
N ASP A 6 11.82 -4.11 -1.18
CA ASP A 6 11.74 -4.16 -2.65
C ASP A 6 11.74 -2.76 -3.25
N THR A 7 12.26 -2.67 -4.46
CA THR A 7 12.26 -1.42 -5.23
C THR A 7 11.24 -1.51 -6.35
N VAL A 8 10.39 -0.49 -6.46
CA VAL A 8 9.44 -0.36 -7.56
C VAL A 8 9.84 0.84 -8.39
N LYS A 9 10.03 0.63 -9.67
CA LYS A 9 10.43 1.69 -10.60
C LYS A 9 9.20 2.37 -11.17
N ILE A 10 9.18 3.70 -11.11
CA ILE A 10 8.11 4.52 -11.66
C ILE A 10 8.60 5.14 -12.95
N ASN A 11 8.18 4.56 -14.07
CA ASN A 11 8.53 5.06 -15.40
C ASN A 11 7.55 6.16 -15.79
N THR A 12 8.03 7.40 -15.86
CA THR A 12 7.17 8.55 -16.13
C THR A 12 6.61 8.55 -17.55
N GLY A 13 7.15 7.73 -18.45
CA GLY A 13 6.58 7.55 -19.79
C GLY A 13 5.50 6.48 -19.86
N ALA A 14 5.19 5.81 -18.74
CA ALA A 14 4.25 4.70 -18.73
C ALA A 14 3.38 4.74 -17.47
N LEU A 15 2.84 5.90 -17.13
CA LEU A 15 2.10 6.09 -15.86
C LEU A 15 0.77 5.33 -15.82
N SER A 16 0.28 4.84 -16.95
CA SER A 16 -0.94 4.03 -16.99
C SER A 16 -0.67 2.55 -16.71
N GLU A 17 0.58 2.12 -16.70
CA GLU A 17 0.92 0.76 -16.31
C GLU A 17 0.60 0.54 -14.84
N THR A 18 0.41 -0.72 -14.46
CA THR A 18 -0.03 -1.08 -13.12
C THR A 18 1.00 -1.92 -12.39
N TYR A 19 0.93 -1.83 -11.07
CA TYR A 19 1.70 -2.66 -10.16
C TYR A 19 0.77 -3.17 -9.07
N VAL A 20 0.86 -4.46 -8.76
CA VAL A 20 -0.05 -5.09 -7.80
C VAL A 20 0.64 -5.25 -6.45
N PHE A 21 -0.02 -4.75 -5.41
CA PHE A 21 0.33 -5.03 -4.02
C PHE A 21 -0.62 -6.12 -3.52
N ASN A 22 -0.10 -7.16 -2.92
CA ASN A 22 -0.94 -8.23 -2.39
C ASN A 22 -0.45 -8.69 -1.02
N TRP A 23 -1.33 -9.35 -0.29
CA TRP A 23 -1.08 -9.82 1.07
C TRP A 23 -1.94 -11.05 1.33
N GLY A 24 -1.76 -11.69 2.49
CA GLY A 24 -2.58 -12.81 2.87
C GLY A 24 -3.95 -12.38 3.37
N LYS A 25 -4.97 -13.17 3.09
CA LYS A 25 -6.32 -12.89 3.56
C LYS A 25 -6.38 -12.93 5.09
N ALA A 26 -7.07 -11.97 5.67
CA ALA A 26 -7.42 -12.01 7.08
C ALA A 26 -8.66 -12.87 7.28
N GLU A 27 -8.79 -13.49 8.45
CA GLU A 27 -9.98 -14.23 8.82
C GLU A 27 -10.74 -13.46 9.87
N SER A 28 -12.04 -13.23 9.64
CA SER A 28 -12.86 -12.48 10.60
C SER A 28 -13.26 -13.33 11.80
N GLY A 29 -13.42 -14.62 11.59
CA GLY A 29 -13.93 -15.52 12.61
C GLY A 29 -15.40 -15.29 12.96
N LEU A 30 -16.02 -14.26 12.44
CA LEU A 30 -17.38 -13.85 12.79
C LEU A 30 -18.36 -13.88 11.63
N GLY A 31 -17.89 -14.29 10.45
CA GLY A 31 -18.72 -14.32 9.26
C GLY A 31 -19.03 -12.94 8.67
N SER A 32 -18.51 -11.88 9.25
CA SER A 32 -18.68 -10.53 8.71
C SER A 32 -17.75 -10.30 7.53
N PRO A 33 -18.19 -9.54 6.50
CA PRO A 33 -17.31 -9.20 5.40
C PRO A 33 -16.09 -8.43 5.90
N ILE A 34 -14.94 -8.76 5.33
CA ILE A 34 -13.69 -8.05 5.61
C ILE A 34 -13.41 -7.09 4.45
N THR A 35 -13.05 -5.87 4.78
CA THR A 35 -12.56 -4.91 3.79
C THR A 35 -11.14 -4.51 4.13
N TYR A 36 -10.36 -4.23 3.09
CA TYR A 36 -8.96 -3.86 3.21
C TYR A 36 -8.72 -2.49 2.62
N THR A 37 -7.86 -1.73 3.29
CA THR A 37 -7.36 -0.45 2.77
C THR A 37 -5.86 -0.48 2.89
N ILE A 38 -5.16 -0.29 1.76
CA ILE A 38 -3.71 -0.13 1.81
C ILE A 38 -3.38 1.30 2.23
N VAL A 39 -2.42 1.45 3.12
CA VAL A 39 -1.98 2.75 3.61
C VAL A 39 -0.48 2.87 3.43
N PHE A 40 -0.04 4.06 3.04
CA PHE A 40 1.38 4.38 2.88
C PHE A 40 1.74 5.51 3.81
N ASP A 41 2.90 5.43 4.40
CA ASP A 41 3.41 6.48 5.29
C ASP A 41 4.91 6.64 5.13
N LYS A 42 5.45 7.70 5.69
CA LYS A 42 6.90 7.87 5.75
C LYS A 42 7.49 6.84 6.70
N PRO A 43 8.76 6.45 6.53
CA PRO A 43 9.35 5.41 7.38
C PRO A 43 9.28 5.72 8.89
N ASP A 44 9.25 6.97 9.27
CA ASP A 44 9.16 7.38 10.67
C ASP A 44 7.72 7.64 11.14
N GLY A 45 6.73 7.48 10.26
CA GLY A 45 5.33 7.65 10.63
C GLY A 45 4.77 6.41 11.31
N ASP A 46 3.59 6.55 11.91
CA ASP A 46 2.93 5.46 12.64
C ASP A 46 1.57 5.10 12.02
N PHE A 47 1.30 5.54 10.80
CA PHE A 47 0.04 5.32 10.08
C PHE A 47 -1.17 6.01 10.70
N SER A 48 -0.99 6.85 11.72
CA SER A 48 -2.12 7.61 12.26
C SER A 48 -2.56 8.72 11.30
N ASN A 49 -1.64 9.16 10.45
CA ASN A 49 -1.92 10.16 9.43
C ASN A 49 -1.16 9.77 8.14
N PRO A 50 -1.62 8.73 7.45
CA PRO A 50 -0.89 8.22 6.27
C PRO A 50 -0.81 9.26 5.17
N ILE A 51 0.27 9.20 4.40
CA ILE A 51 0.45 10.13 3.27
C ILE A 51 -0.43 9.75 2.07
N TRP A 52 -0.90 8.49 2.00
CA TRP A 52 -1.73 8.03 0.88
C TRP A 52 -2.44 6.74 1.28
N SER A 53 -3.66 6.55 0.81
CA SER A 53 -4.42 5.33 1.08
C SER A 53 -5.39 5.06 -0.06
N LYS A 54 -5.78 3.78 -0.19
CA LYS A 54 -6.76 3.35 -1.17
C LYS A 54 -7.40 2.04 -0.73
N ALA A 55 -8.71 1.91 -0.96
CA ALA A 55 -9.38 0.63 -0.77
C ALA A 55 -8.84 -0.41 -1.74
N SER A 56 -8.78 -1.66 -1.30
CA SER A 56 -8.30 -2.74 -2.16
C SER A 56 -9.27 -3.00 -3.31
N ASP A 57 -8.83 -3.83 -4.26
CA ASP A 57 -9.63 -4.12 -5.44
C ASP A 57 -10.97 -4.76 -5.07
N ASN A 58 -11.95 -4.62 -5.94
CA ASN A 58 -13.31 -5.11 -5.76
C ASN A 58 -13.96 -4.49 -4.52
N SER A 59 -13.93 -3.16 -4.45
CA SER A 59 -14.53 -2.37 -3.36
C SER A 59 -14.03 -2.75 -1.98
N GLY A 60 -12.75 -3.11 -1.89
CA GLY A 60 -12.10 -3.41 -0.62
C GLY A 60 -12.15 -4.88 -0.24
N SER A 61 -12.74 -5.76 -1.03
CA SER A 61 -12.92 -7.16 -0.63
C SER A 61 -11.75 -8.07 -0.99
N ASN A 62 -10.92 -7.67 -1.95
CA ASN A 62 -9.78 -8.49 -2.38
C ASN A 62 -8.55 -8.23 -1.51
N ALA A 63 -7.75 -9.28 -1.29
CA ALA A 63 -6.49 -9.17 -0.57
C ALA A 63 -5.37 -8.69 -1.49
N MET A 64 -5.70 -7.74 -2.35
CA MET A 64 -4.75 -7.14 -3.28
C MET A 64 -5.28 -5.78 -3.75
N VAL A 65 -4.39 -4.93 -4.20
CA VAL A 65 -4.74 -3.66 -4.81
C VAL A 65 -3.87 -3.44 -6.03
N THR A 66 -4.50 -2.99 -7.11
CA THR A 66 -3.82 -2.66 -8.35
C THR A 66 -3.64 -1.14 -8.40
N LEU A 67 -2.39 -0.70 -8.38
CA LEU A 67 -2.06 0.72 -8.44
C LEU A 67 -1.44 1.03 -9.80
N THR A 68 -1.78 2.18 -10.35
CA THR A 68 -1.06 2.67 -11.54
C THR A 68 0.28 3.27 -11.12
N LEU A 69 1.22 3.34 -12.05
CA LEU A 69 2.48 4.03 -11.79
C LEU A 69 2.24 5.50 -11.47
N GLY A 70 1.18 6.09 -12.04
CA GLY A 70 0.79 7.46 -11.70
C GLY A 70 0.39 7.59 -10.24
N GLU A 71 -0.31 6.60 -9.69
CA GLU A 71 -0.65 6.59 -8.27
C GLU A 71 0.60 6.44 -7.41
N LEU A 72 1.54 5.58 -7.83
CA LEU A 72 2.81 5.45 -7.13
C LEU A 72 3.61 6.75 -7.16
N GLN A 73 3.53 7.50 -8.26
CA GLN A 73 4.15 8.81 -8.34
C GLN A 73 3.51 9.79 -7.35
N GLU A 74 2.20 9.71 -7.15
CA GLU A 74 1.53 10.53 -6.13
C GLU A 74 2.07 10.23 -4.74
N ILE A 75 2.29 8.95 -4.43
CA ILE A 75 2.88 8.53 -3.15
C ILE A 75 4.30 9.07 -3.05
N TYR A 76 5.09 8.93 -4.10
CA TYR A 76 6.44 9.44 -4.18
C TYR A 76 6.48 10.97 -3.89
N ASN A 77 5.58 11.72 -4.52
CA ASN A 77 5.50 13.16 -4.33
C ASN A 77 5.08 13.50 -2.90
N ALA A 78 4.13 12.76 -2.34
CA ALA A 78 3.65 12.98 -0.97
C ALA A 78 4.76 12.70 0.06
N ALA A 79 5.68 11.80 -0.26
CA ALA A 79 6.82 11.51 0.60
C ALA A 79 7.87 12.63 0.58
N GLY A 80 7.78 13.57 -0.36
CA GLY A 80 8.69 14.70 -0.44
C GLY A 80 10.10 14.32 -0.89
N ALA A 81 10.24 13.21 -1.60
CA ALA A 81 11.54 12.69 -1.99
C ALA A 81 12.01 13.24 -3.32
N SER A 82 13.30 13.05 -3.61
CA SER A 82 13.93 13.42 -4.86
C SER A 82 14.78 12.25 -5.34
N GLY A 83 14.42 11.68 -6.49
CA GLY A 83 15.09 10.53 -7.07
C GLY A 83 14.55 9.21 -6.54
N VAL A 84 14.75 8.93 -5.26
CA VAL A 84 14.32 7.69 -4.63
C VAL A 84 13.56 8.04 -3.35
N ALA A 85 12.43 7.39 -3.14
CA ALA A 85 11.61 7.58 -1.95
C ALA A 85 11.46 6.24 -1.22
N SER A 86 11.85 6.20 0.05
CA SER A 86 11.52 5.07 0.91
C SER A 86 10.20 5.37 1.61
N VAL A 87 9.24 4.49 1.47
CA VAL A 87 7.95 4.59 2.15
C VAL A 87 7.63 3.23 2.76
N LYS A 88 6.78 3.22 3.77
CA LYS A 88 6.31 1.96 4.31
C LYS A 88 4.82 1.82 4.01
N TRP A 89 4.38 0.58 3.86
CA TRP A 89 2.97 0.30 3.62
C TRP A 89 2.47 -0.79 4.57
N ASN A 90 1.19 -0.72 4.84
CA ASN A 90 0.51 -1.71 5.65
C ASN A 90 -0.93 -1.79 5.18
N VAL A 91 -1.67 -2.73 5.71
CA VAL A 91 -3.06 -2.95 5.33
C VAL A 91 -3.93 -2.76 6.55
N LYS A 92 -4.88 -1.86 6.44
CA LYS A 92 -5.90 -1.63 7.45
C LYS A 92 -7.05 -2.60 7.18
N VAL A 93 -7.43 -3.38 8.18
CA VAL A 93 -8.46 -4.41 8.04
C VAL A 93 -9.68 -3.99 8.85
N GLU A 94 -10.84 -3.99 8.20
CA GLU A 94 -12.10 -3.65 8.83
C GLU A 94 -13.11 -4.77 8.59
N ASN A 95 -13.92 -5.07 9.59
CA ASN A 95 -14.93 -6.12 9.51
C ASN A 95 -16.32 -5.63 9.94
N GLY A 96 -16.57 -4.33 9.80
CA GLY A 96 -17.82 -3.73 10.24
C GLY A 96 -17.84 -3.36 11.73
N SER A 97 -16.80 -3.72 12.46
CA SER A 97 -16.60 -3.32 13.85
C SER A 97 -15.97 -1.92 13.90
N PRO A 98 -16.22 -1.13 14.96
CA PRO A 98 -15.51 0.14 15.11
C PRO A 98 -14.01 -0.03 15.39
N ASN A 99 -13.56 -1.24 15.68
CA ASN A 99 -12.13 -1.50 15.91
C ASN A 99 -11.42 -1.73 14.60
N ILE A 100 -10.53 -0.82 14.26
CA ILE A 100 -9.71 -0.90 13.07
C ILE A 100 -8.38 -1.54 13.46
N LYS A 101 -7.92 -2.52 12.68
CA LYS A 101 -6.67 -3.21 12.96
C LYS A 101 -5.72 -3.12 11.78
N TYR A 102 -4.46 -2.91 12.08
CA TYR A 102 -3.38 -2.93 11.10
C TYR A 102 -2.62 -4.25 11.25
N GLY A 103 -2.13 -4.76 10.12
CA GLY A 103 -1.28 -5.95 10.14
C GLY A 103 -1.98 -7.23 10.54
N GLN A 104 -3.29 -7.31 10.34
CA GLN A 104 -4.09 -8.50 10.68
C GLN A 104 -4.08 -9.55 9.57
N VAL A 105 -3.34 -9.33 8.52
CA VAL A 105 -3.22 -10.28 7.40
C VAL A 105 -1.95 -11.10 7.57
N ALA A 106 -1.90 -12.26 6.90
CA ALA A 106 -0.74 -13.15 7.01
C ALA A 106 0.56 -12.42 6.69
N ASN A 107 1.55 -12.57 7.54
CA ASN A 107 2.88 -11.97 7.41
C ASN A 107 2.92 -10.45 7.50
N SER A 108 1.85 -9.80 7.93
CA SER A 108 1.83 -8.35 8.02
C SER A 108 1.57 -7.87 9.44
N LEU A 109 2.16 -8.56 10.42
CA LEU A 109 2.23 -8.04 11.78
C LEU A 109 2.98 -6.72 11.81
N ASN A 110 3.90 -6.55 10.84
CA ASN A 110 4.71 -5.35 10.70
C ASN A 110 4.50 -4.76 9.30
N TRP A 111 4.75 -3.47 9.21
CA TRP A 111 4.75 -2.78 7.92
C TRP A 111 5.91 -3.26 7.06
N HIS A 112 5.80 -3.05 5.76
CA HIS A 112 6.86 -3.34 4.80
C HIS A 112 7.41 -2.04 4.23
N LEU A 113 8.73 -1.95 4.12
CA LEU A 113 9.37 -0.85 3.45
C LEU A 113 9.41 -1.12 1.97
N VAL A 114 9.09 -0.11 1.16
CA VAL A 114 9.24 -0.19 -0.29
C VAL A 114 9.97 1.05 -0.77
N VAL A 115 10.85 0.87 -1.74
CA VAL A 115 11.61 1.96 -2.34
C VAL A 115 10.98 2.30 -3.68
N LEU A 116 10.56 3.55 -3.85
CA LEU A 116 10.00 4.03 -5.10
C LEU A 116 11.08 4.82 -5.83
N ALA A 117 11.48 4.34 -6.99
CA ALA A 117 12.52 4.96 -7.80
C ALA A 117 11.89 5.61 -9.03
N LEU A 118 11.96 6.93 -9.11
CA LEU A 118 11.41 7.66 -10.24
C LEU A 118 12.38 7.58 -11.42
N GLU A 119 11.89 7.06 -12.55
CA GLU A 119 12.66 7.01 -13.78
C GLU A 119 12.02 7.93 -14.81
N ILE A 120 12.75 8.98 -15.19
CA ILE A 120 12.27 9.94 -16.18
C ILE A 120 12.68 9.46 -17.55
N LEU A 121 11.68 9.24 -18.42
CA LEU A 121 11.91 8.90 -19.81
C LEU A 121 11.99 10.17 -20.63
N HIS A 122 13.04 10.27 -21.41
CA HIS A 122 13.26 11.39 -22.35
C HIS A 122 12.80 11.02 -23.75
#